data_3bd9b60c068ddc2ac4a9a9496394c59e
#
_entry.id   3bd9b60c068ddc2ac4a9a9496394c59e
#
_cell.length_a   1.000
_cell.length_b   1.000
_cell.length_c   1.000
_cell.angle_alpha   90.00
_cell.angle_beta   90.00
_cell.angle_gamma   90.00
#
_symmetry.space_group_name_H-M   'P 1'
#
loop_
_entity.id
_entity.type
_entity.pdbx_description
1 polymer ?
#
loop_
_entity_poly.entity_id
_entity_poly.type
_entity_poly.pdbx_seq_one_letter_code
_entity_poly.pdbx_strand_id
1 'polypeptide(L)'
;MSVEFIYPEFEVIRNESKCIACRVCERQCANEVHSYDEEHKIMKCDESKCVNCQRCVSLCPTRALKIVKSDCTLRENANWQNDTIKEIYKQANSGGVLLSSMGNPKPLPVYWDKILINASQVTNPSIDPLREPMETRVYLGKKPEKVQRNKDGTLNCELPPQLELSMPVMFSAMSYGSISYNAHKSLALAATELGILYNTGEGGLHEDFYCYGENTIVQVASGRFGVHEDYLNAGSAIEIKMGQGAKPGIGGHLPGAKIVGDVSRTRMIPEGSDAISPAPHHDIYSIEDLRQLVFSLKEATEYKKPIIVKVAAVHNIAAIASGIARSGADIIAIDGFRGGTGAAPTRIRDNVGIPIELALAAVDQRLRDEGIRNNVSLVVGGSIRSAADVVKAIALGADACYVATAALLAMGCHLCRTCQSGKCNWGIATQRPELVKRLNPEIGSERLINLMTAWKHEIKELMGGMGINSIEALRGNRLMLRGIGLNEKELEILGISYAGE
;
A
#
# COMPACT_ATOMS: atom_id res chain seq x y z
N MET A 1 10.15 -23.26 36.89
CA MET A 1 9.01 -22.56 36.26
C MET A 1 9.57 -21.31 35.60
N SER A 2 9.42 -21.16 34.28
CA SER A 2 9.72 -19.90 33.63
C SER A 2 8.61 -18.90 34.02
N VAL A 3 8.97 -17.78 34.58
CA VAL A 3 8.02 -16.72 34.92
C VAL A 3 7.67 -15.99 33.60
N GLU A 4 6.41 -16.07 33.17
CA GLU A 4 5.94 -15.26 32.05
C GLU A 4 5.61 -13.85 32.54
N PHE A 5 6.41 -12.88 32.08
CA PHE A 5 6.19 -11.45 32.38
C PHE A 5 5.20 -10.78 31.42
N ILE A 6 4.80 -11.47 30.34
CA ILE A 6 3.95 -10.92 29.29
C ILE A 6 2.60 -11.61 29.36
N TYR A 7 1.57 -10.85 29.75
CA TYR A 7 0.20 -11.33 29.72
C TYR A 7 -0.36 -11.34 28.29
N PRO A 8 -1.31 -12.26 27.98
CA PRO A 8 -2.01 -12.24 26.70
C PRO A 8 -2.63 -10.87 26.42
N GLU A 9 -2.47 -10.40 25.19
CA GLU A 9 -3.05 -9.12 24.75
C GLU A 9 -4.57 -9.22 24.57
N PHE A 10 -5.05 -10.44 24.26
CA PHE A 10 -6.45 -10.71 23.99
C PHE A 10 -6.94 -11.91 24.81
N GLU A 11 -8.18 -11.84 25.25
CA GLU A 11 -8.90 -12.90 25.93
C GLU A 11 -9.96 -13.50 25.01
N VAL A 12 -10.11 -14.81 25.10
CA VAL A 12 -11.09 -15.57 24.31
C VAL A 12 -12.28 -15.95 25.23
N ILE A 13 -13.29 -15.12 25.21
CA ILE A 13 -14.51 -15.38 25.98
C ILE A 13 -15.35 -16.42 25.24
N ARG A 14 -15.60 -17.57 25.90
CA ARG A 14 -16.46 -18.64 25.41
C ARG A 14 -17.73 -18.72 26.25
N ASN A 15 -18.86 -18.63 25.58
CA ASN A 15 -20.14 -18.92 26.23
C ASN A 15 -20.40 -20.43 26.21
N GLU A 16 -20.20 -21.08 27.35
CA GLU A 16 -20.31 -22.53 27.50
C GLU A 16 -21.71 -23.06 27.14
N SER A 17 -22.78 -22.31 27.45
CA SER A 17 -24.15 -22.72 27.14
C SER A 17 -24.48 -22.72 25.64
N LYS A 18 -23.72 -21.99 24.85
CA LYS A 18 -23.84 -21.93 23.38
C LYS A 18 -22.81 -22.81 22.67
N CYS A 19 -21.74 -23.22 23.36
CA CYS A 19 -20.68 -23.99 22.75
C CYS A 19 -21.07 -25.46 22.59
N ILE A 20 -21.14 -25.94 21.36
CA ILE A 20 -21.46 -27.34 21.03
C ILE A 20 -20.22 -28.18 20.80
N ALA A 21 -19.04 -27.71 21.17
CA ALA A 21 -17.75 -28.39 21.02
C ALA A 21 -17.46 -28.92 19.59
N CYS A 22 -17.93 -28.22 18.56
CA CYS A 22 -17.81 -28.63 17.15
C CYS A 22 -16.40 -28.56 16.57
N ARG A 23 -15.42 -28.09 17.32
CA ARG A 23 -13.98 -27.97 16.99
C ARG A 23 -13.67 -27.07 15.76
N VAL A 24 -14.64 -26.29 15.27
CA VAL A 24 -14.39 -25.35 14.15
C VAL A 24 -13.30 -24.34 14.50
N CYS A 25 -13.35 -23.77 15.71
CA CYS A 25 -12.35 -22.79 16.17
C CYS A 25 -10.93 -23.39 16.20
N GLU A 26 -10.77 -24.64 16.62
CA GLU A 26 -9.48 -25.35 16.62
C GLU A 26 -8.96 -25.53 15.19
N ARG A 27 -9.78 -26.12 14.29
CA ARG A 27 -9.38 -26.35 12.89
C ARG A 27 -9.09 -25.07 12.10
N GLN A 28 -9.69 -23.96 12.49
CA GLN A 28 -9.54 -22.68 11.78
C GLN A 28 -8.43 -21.80 12.34
N CYS A 29 -7.85 -22.09 13.50
CA CYS A 29 -6.81 -21.28 14.12
C CYS A 29 -5.41 -21.72 13.69
N ALA A 30 -4.75 -20.96 12.82
CA ALA A 30 -3.35 -21.21 12.42
C ALA A 30 -2.34 -20.90 13.54
N ASN A 31 -2.76 -20.23 14.60
CA ASN A 31 -1.93 -19.91 15.78
C ASN A 31 -2.13 -20.91 16.92
N GLU A 32 -2.95 -21.95 16.73
CA GLU A 32 -3.13 -23.03 17.71
C GLU A 32 -3.64 -22.53 19.09
N VAL A 33 -4.50 -21.52 19.08
CA VAL A 33 -5.10 -20.94 20.29
C VAL A 33 -6.09 -21.90 20.93
N HIS A 34 -6.84 -22.66 20.12
CA HIS A 34 -7.89 -23.54 20.58
C HIS A 34 -7.47 -25.00 20.49
N SER A 35 -7.77 -25.77 21.52
CA SER A 35 -7.60 -27.22 21.56
C SER A 35 -8.82 -27.89 22.16
N TYR A 36 -9.12 -29.11 21.75
CA TYR A 36 -10.18 -29.91 22.34
C TYR A 36 -9.61 -30.86 23.38
N ASP A 37 -10.16 -30.84 24.59
CA ASP A 37 -9.83 -31.77 25.65
C ASP A 37 -10.76 -32.99 25.51
N GLU A 38 -10.20 -34.12 25.09
CA GLU A 38 -10.93 -35.38 24.87
C GLU A 38 -11.44 -35.99 26.18
N GLU A 39 -10.75 -35.78 27.28
CA GLU A 39 -11.11 -36.34 28.61
C GLU A 39 -12.30 -35.60 29.19
N HIS A 40 -12.25 -34.26 29.19
CA HIS A 40 -13.31 -33.44 29.78
C HIS A 40 -14.38 -33.03 28.75
N LYS A 41 -14.22 -33.35 27.48
CA LYS A 41 -15.09 -32.99 26.34
C LYS A 41 -15.36 -31.49 26.21
N ILE A 42 -14.36 -30.65 26.53
CA ILE A 42 -14.45 -29.20 26.48
C ILE A 42 -13.41 -28.60 25.52
N MET A 43 -13.68 -27.40 25.08
CA MET A 43 -12.72 -26.61 24.31
C MET A 43 -11.86 -25.76 25.23
N LYS A 44 -10.53 -25.93 25.19
CA LYS A 44 -9.54 -25.11 25.89
C LYS A 44 -8.99 -23.99 24.99
N CYS A 45 -8.42 -22.94 25.59
CA CYS A 45 -7.79 -21.84 24.91
C CYS A 45 -6.41 -21.54 25.52
N ASP A 46 -5.41 -21.31 24.64
CA ASP A 46 -4.12 -20.73 24.99
C ASP A 46 -4.08 -19.30 24.43
N GLU A 47 -4.45 -18.34 25.25
CA GLU A 47 -4.64 -16.94 24.88
C GLU A 47 -3.31 -16.24 24.54
N SER A 48 -2.17 -16.76 25.02
CA SER A 48 -0.84 -16.24 24.73
C SER A 48 -0.51 -16.23 23.22
N LYS A 49 -1.15 -17.12 22.48
CA LYS A 49 -1.03 -17.25 21.00
C LYS A 49 -2.04 -16.43 20.22
N CYS A 50 -3.02 -15.78 20.88
CA CYS A 50 -4.09 -15.08 20.20
C CYS A 50 -3.61 -13.76 19.58
N VAL A 51 -3.88 -13.57 18.28
CA VAL A 51 -3.54 -12.35 17.52
C VAL A 51 -4.78 -11.57 17.07
N ASN A 52 -5.93 -11.87 17.64
CA ASN A 52 -7.21 -11.22 17.35
C ASN A 52 -7.56 -11.15 15.84
N CYS A 53 -7.32 -12.21 15.10
CA CYS A 53 -7.65 -12.26 13.66
C CYS A 53 -9.15 -12.48 13.39
N GLN A 54 -9.96 -12.67 14.41
CA GLN A 54 -11.43 -12.82 14.40
C GLN A 54 -11.99 -14.03 13.63
N ARG A 55 -11.14 -14.90 13.05
CA ARG A 55 -11.61 -16.00 12.19
C ARG A 55 -12.45 -17.03 12.97
N CYS A 56 -12.04 -17.41 14.17
CA CYS A 56 -12.80 -18.34 15.03
C CYS A 56 -14.15 -17.76 15.44
N VAL A 57 -14.25 -16.45 15.64
CA VAL A 57 -15.50 -15.75 15.95
C VAL A 57 -16.42 -15.73 14.73
N SER A 58 -15.89 -15.35 13.56
CA SER A 58 -16.67 -15.25 12.31
C SER A 58 -17.25 -16.58 11.85
N LEU A 59 -16.55 -17.70 12.13
CA LEU A 59 -16.95 -19.04 11.70
C LEU A 59 -17.60 -19.88 12.80
N CYS A 60 -17.83 -19.34 14.01
CA CYS A 60 -18.51 -20.05 15.08
C CYS A 60 -19.99 -20.20 14.74
N PRO A 61 -20.50 -21.43 14.52
CA PRO A 61 -21.88 -21.64 14.07
C PRO A 61 -22.92 -21.20 15.09
N THR A 62 -22.57 -21.25 16.37
CA THR A 62 -23.47 -20.89 17.49
C THR A 62 -23.18 -19.51 18.06
N ARG A 63 -22.20 -18.77 17.49
CA ARG A 63 -21.74 -17.46 17.99
C ARG A 63 -21.36 -17.51 19.49
N ALA A 64 -20.74 -18.60 19.91
CA ALA A 64 -20.31 -18.82 21.29
C ALA A 64 -19.02 -18.08 21.65
N LEU A 65 -18.28 -17.53 20.68
CA LEU A 65 -16.97 -16.93 20.87
C LEU A 65 -17.00 -15.41 20.73
N LYS A 66 -16.26 -14.75 21.61
CA LYS A 66 -15.93 -13.32 21.52
C LYS A 66 -14.45 -13.16 21.87
N ILE A 67 -13.72 -12.33 21.16
CA ILE A 67 -12.35 -11.93 21.52
C ILE A 67 -12.40 -10.47 21.97
N VAL A 68 -11.86 -10.22 23.14
CA VAL A 68 -11.75 -8.89 23.73
C VAL A 68 -10.30 -8.53 23.99
N LYS A 69 -9.99 -7.25 24.16
CA LYS A 69 -8.71 -6.83 24.68
C LYS A 69 -8.61 -7.24 26.14
N SER A 70 -7.48 -7.81 26.56
CA SER A 70 -7.28 -8.20 27.96
C SER A 70 -7.33 -6.98 28.87
N ASP A 71 -8.05 -7.12 29.99
CA ASP A 71 -8.10 -6.11 31.04
C ASP A 71 -6.81 -6.06 31.88
N CYS A 72 -5.88 -6.99 31.64
CA CYS A 72 -4.60 -7.01 32.33
C CYS A 72 -3.74 -5.83 31.86
N THR A 73 -3.77 -4.75 32.63
CA THR A 73 -2.98 -3.54 32.39
C THR A 73 -1.76 -3.49 33.29
N LEU A 74 -0.64 -3.12 32.70
CA LEU A 74 0.55 -2.76 33.46
C LEU A 74 0.34 -1.35 34.03
N ARG A 75 1.13 -0.97 35.06
CA ARG A 75 1.09 0.38 35.61
C ARG A 75 1.67 1.38 34.63
N GLU A 76 0.87 1.75 33.65
CA GLU A 76 1.26 2.70 32.61
C GLU A 76 1.15 4.16 33.08
N ASN A 77 1.90 5.01 32.41
CA ASN A 77 1.82 6.45 32.53
C ASN A 77 2.17 7.10 31.19
N ALA A 78 2.23 8.42 31.10
CA ALA A 78 2.50 9.13 29.86
C ALA A 78 3.82 8.70 29.15
N ASN A 79 4.86 8.30 29.94
CA ASN A 79 6.16 7.89 29.41
C ASN A 79 6.23 6.38 29.17
N TRP A 80 5.57 5.59 29.99
CA TRP A 80 5.61 4.12 29.98
C TRP A 80 4.24 3.56 29.68
N GLN A 81 3.91 3.52 28.40
CA GLN A 81 2.66 2.94 27.90
C GLN A 81 2.75 1.42 27.84
N ASN A 82 1.62 0.73 27.96
CA ASN A 82 1.54 -0.73 27.95
C ASN A 82 2.29 -1.37 26.77
N ASP A 83 2.15 -0.83 25.57
CA ASP A 83 2.81 -1.37 24.39
C ASP A 83 4.34 -1.25 24.49
N THR A 84 4.85 -0.13 25.00
CA THR A 84 6.28 0.09 25.20
C THR A 84 6.86 -0.89 26.24
N ILE A 85 6.15 -1.10 27.35
CA ILE A 85 6.56 -2.02 28.40
C ILE A 85 6.58 -3.47 27.88
N LYS A 86 5.52 -3.89 27.15
CA LYS A 86 5.45 -5.22 26.54
C LYS A 86 6.55 -5.46 25.50
N GLU A 87 6.89 -4.44 24.71
CA GLU A 87 8.00 -4.53 23.76
C GLU A 87 9.34 -4.74 24.45
N ILE A 88 9.58 -4.02 25.55
CA ILE A 88 10.79 -4.20 26.37
C ILE A 88 10.89 -5.63 26.91
N TYR A 89 9.78 -6.17 27.46
CA TYR A 89 9.76 -7.56 27.91
C TYR A 89 10.03 -8.56 26.79
N LYS A 90 9.46 -8.37 25.60
CA LYS A 90 9.72 -9.21 24.43
C LYS A 90 11.19 -9.15 24.02
N GLN A 91 11.79 -7.97 24.02
CA GLN A 91 13.21 -7.79 23.71
C GLN A 91 14.11 -8.42 24.78
N ALA A 92 13.77 -8.26 26.07
CA ALA A 92 14.52 -8.88 27.17
C ALA A 92 14.47 -10.40 27.12
N ASN A 93 13.36 -10.99 26.67
CA ASN A 93 13.23 -12.44 26.52
C ASN A 93 13.98 -13.00 25.30
N SER A 94 14.09 -12.24 24.21
CA SER A 94 14.59 -12.73 22.91
C SER A 94 15.99 -12.22 22.56
N GLY A 95 16.43 -11.10 23.14
CA GLY A 95 17.64 -10.38 22.71
C GLY A 95 17.56 -9.83 21.28
N GLY A 96 16.40 -9.92 20.62
CA GLY A 96 16.24 -9.66 19.20
C GLY A 96 15.48 -8.38 18.86
N VAL A 97 15.58 -7.99 17.59
CA VAL A 97 14.77 -6.91 17.01
C VAL A 97 13.35 -7.39 16.83
N LEU A 98 12.38 -6.62 17.34
CA LEU A 98 10.96 -6.93 17.14
C LEU A 98 10.56 -6.63 15.70
N LEU A 99 10.00 -7.61 15.02
CA LEU A 99 9.39 -7.45 13.70
C LEU A 99 7.89 -7.24 13.83
N SER A 100 7.37 -6.38 12.98
CA SER A 100 5.95 -6.10 12.86
C SER A 100 5.54 -5.95 11.39
N SER A 101 4.25 -5.85 11.14
CA SER A 101 3.70 -5.72 9.80
C SER A 101 2.62 -4.64 9.74
N MET A 102 2.09 -4.39 8.56
CA MET A 102 1.17 -3.30 8.26
C MET A 102 1.81 -1.92 8.49
N GLY A 103 1.03 -0.85 8.49
CA GLY A 103 1.51 0.50 8.76
C GLY A 103 1.63 0.83 10.25
N ASN A 104 2.15 2.03 10.54
CA ASN A 104 2.31 2.57 11.89
C ASN A 104 0.96 2.64 12.64
N PRO A 105 0.84 2.02 13.84
CA PRO A 105 -0.38 2.06 14.63
C PRO A 105 -0.50 3.25 15.57
N LYS A 106 0.56 4.06 15.73
CA LYS A 106 0.57 5.18 16.69
C LYS A 106 -0.49 6.23 16.36
N PRO A 107 -1.10 6.88 17.35
CA PRO A 107 -2.13 7.90 17.17
C PRO A 107 -1.50 9.26 16.76
N LEU A 108 -0.67 9.26 15.72
CA LEU A 108 -0.12 10.48 15.15
C LEU A 108 -1.16 11.16 14.25
N PRO A 109 -1.12 12.48 14.08
CA PRO A 109 -2.06 13.19 13.24
C PRO A 109 -2.14 12.61 11.81
N VAL A 110 -3.34 12.42 11.33
CA VAL A 110 -3.63 12.11 9.92
C VAL A 110 -4.01 13.42 9.25
N TYR A 111 -3.15 13.92 8.39
CA TYR A 111 -3.37 15.23 7.77
C TYR A 111 -4.56 15.23 6.81
N TRP A 112 -4.89 14.09 6.18
CA TRP A 112 -6.13 13.96 5.39
C TRP A 112 -7.39 14.37 6.17
N ASP A 113 -7.44 14.09 7.48
CA ASP A 113 -8.57 14.44 8.34
C ASP A 113 -8.60 15.92 8.74
N LYS A 114 -7.51 16.63 8.50
CA LYS A 114 -7.38 18.07 8.76
C LYS A 114 -7.50 18.93 7.49
N ILE A 115 -7.80 18.31 6.35
CA ILE A 115 -8.00 18.99 5.08
C ILE A 115 -9.47 18.84 4.69
N LEU A 116 -10.13 19.96 4.43
CA LEU A 116 -11.50 20.02 3.94
C LEU A 116 -11.51 20.35 2.45
N ILE A 117 -12.55 19.90 1.76
CA ILE A 117 -12.80 20.19 0.34
C ILE A 117 -13.79 21.33 0.25
N ASN A 118 -13.52 22.32 -0.61
CA ASN A 118 -14.41 23.43 -0.87
C ASN A 118 -15.61 22.99 -1.71
N ALA A 119 -16.77 23.50 -1.38
CA ALA A 119 -17.97 23.33 -2.19
C ALA A 119 -17.98 24.27 -3.40
N SER A 120 -18.77 23.91 -4.38
CA SER A 120 -19.16 24.78 -5.51
C SER A 120 -19.84 26.06 -5.03
N GLN A 121 -19.80 27.09 -5.87
CA GLN A 121 -20.42 28.40 -5.60
C GLN A 121 -21.19 28.86 -6.85
N VAL A 122 -21.84 30.05 -6.79
CA VAL A 122 -22.62 30.61 -7.88
C VAL A 122 -21.82 30.74 -9.18
N THR A 123 -20.54 31.11 -9.08
CA THR A 123 -19.65 31.27 -10.23
C THR A 123 -19.06 29.94 -10.75
N ASN A 124 -19.18 28.90 -9.97
CA ASN A 124 -18.76 27.53 -10.30
C ASN A 124 -19.82 26.57 -9.71
N PRO A 125 -20.97 26.41 -10.38
CA PRO A 125 -22.08 25.63 -9.84
C PRO A 125 -21.75 24.14 -9.72
N SER A 126 -22.47 23.47 -8.85
CA SER A 126 -22.36 22.01 -8.71
C SER A 126 -22.79 21.28 -9.98
N ILE A 127 -22.19 20.12 -10.19
CA ILE A 127 -22.48 19.22 -11.30
C ILE A 127 -23.13 17.97 -10.74
N ASP A 128 -24.23 17.52 -11.35
CA ASP A 128 -24.87 16.26 -10.96
C ASP A 128 -24.21 15.09 -11.70
N PRO A 129 -23.42 14.24 -11.00
CA PRO A 129 -22.69 13.15 -11.64
C PRO A 129 -23.57 12.03 -12.21
N LEU A 130 -24.87 12.04 -11.90
CA LEU A 130 -25.84 11.10 -12.45
C LEU A 130 -26.43 11.58 -13.80
N ARG A 131 -26.31 12.86 -14.09
CA ARG A 131 -26.91 13.49 -15.27
C ARG A 131 -25.88 14.05 -16.25
N GLU A 132 -24.71 14.39 -15.77
CA GLU A 132 -23.67 15.04 -16.53
C GLU A 132 -22.42 14.18 -16.66
N PRO A 133 -21.69 14.21 -17.79
CA PRO A 133 -20.49 13.42 -17.96
C PRO A 133 -19.38 13.89 -17.03
N MET A 134 -18.79 12.94 -16.30
CA MET A 134 -17.70 13.16 -15.37
C MET A 134 -16.49 12.32 -15.79
N GLU A 135 -15.35 12.95 -16.04
CA GLU A 135 -14.12 12.27 -16.45
C GLU A 135 -13.23 11.98 -15.24
N THR A 136 -12.98 10.68 -15.01
CA THR A 136 -12.09 10.20 -13.93
C THR A 136 -10.79 9.59 -14.44
N ARG A 137 -10.62 9.45 -15.77
CA ARG A 137 -9.40 8.88 -16.37
C ARG A 137 -8.21 9.79 -16.12
N VAL A 138 -7.06 9.17 -15.93
CA VAL A 138 -5.78 9.87 -15.83
C VAL A 138 -4.73 9.18 -16.69
N TYR A 139 -3.75 9.95 -17.13
CA TYR A 139 -2.64 9.48 -17.93
C TYR A 139 -1.34 9.74 -17.18
N LEU A 140 -0.57 8.69 -16.91
CA LEU A 140 0.69 8.76 -16.17
C LEU A 140 1.88 8.60 -17.11
N GLY A 141 2.85 9.49 -16.97
CA GLY A 141 4.06 9.51 -17.76
C GLY A 141 4.57 10.94 -17.95
N LYS A 142 5.66 11.07 -18.70
CA LYS A 142 6.19 12.37 -19.09
C LYS A 142 5.24 13.03 -20.08
N LYS A 143 4.86 14.28 -19.84
CA LYS A 143 4.05 15.04 -20.80
C LYS A 143 4.94 15.54 -21.94
N PRO A 144 4.43 15.53 -23.19
CA PRO A 144 5.19 16.06 -24.33
C PRO A 144 5.41 17.56 -24.19
N GLU A 145 6.59 18.04 -24.54
CA GLU A 145 6.92 19.48 -24.50
C GLU A 145 6.07 20.29 -25.50
N LYS A 146 5.85 19.73 -26.68
CA LYS A 146 5.02 20.32 -27.74
C LYS A 146 4.23 19.22 -28.43
N VAL A 147 2.93 19.44 -28.58
CA VAL A 147 2.08 18.60 -29.41
C VAL A 147 1.98 19.24 -30.80
N GLN A 148 2.60 18.62 -31.80
CA GLN A 148 2.51 19.04 -33.19
C GLN A 148 1.35 18.31 -33.87
N ARG A 149 0.54 19.03 -34.62
CA ARG A 149 -0.58 18.48 -35.39
C ARG A 149 -0.46 18.84 -36.86
N ASN A 150 -0.84 17.90 -37.71
CA ASN A 150 -1.04 18.10 -39.13
C ASN A 150 -2.28 18.98 -39.38
N LYS A 151 -2.45 19.45 -40.62
CA LYS A 151 -3.64 20.26 -41.02
C LYS A 151 -4.94 19.50 -40.88
N ASP A 152 -4.93 18.19 -40.96
CA ASP A 152 -6.08 17.29 -40.79
C ASP A 152 -6.38 16.97 -39.29
N GLY A 153 -5.59 17.52 -38.33
CA GLY A 153 -5.77 17.34 -36.90
C GLY A 153 -5.06 16.10 -36.32
N THR A 154 -4.43 15.27 -37.17
CA THR A 154 -3.62 14.11 -36.70
C THR A 154 -2.34 14.58 -36.05
N LEU A 155 -1.79 13.74 -35.14
CA LEU A 155 -0.53 14.04 -34.48
C LEU A 155 0.65 13.93 -35.47
N ASN A 156 1.56 14.90 -35.42
CA ASN A 156 2.80 14.93 -36.17
C ASN A 156 4.03 14.87 -35.21
N CYS A 157 3.89 14.13 -34.12
CA CYS A 157 4.96 13.85 -33.16
C CYS A 157 4.68 12.53 -32.46
N GLU A 158 5.73 11.84 -32.10
CA GLU A 158 5.63 10.70 -31.17
C GLU A 158 5.37 11.22 -29.77
N LEU A 159 4.38 10.64 -29.10
CA LEU A 159 4.12 10.90 -27.69
C LEU A 159 4.97 9.95 -26.84
N PRO A 160 5.54 10.42 -25.72
CA PRO A 160 6.18 9.50 -24.77
C PRO A 160 5.16 8.47 -24.25
N PRO A 161 5.60 7.26 -23.88
CA PRO A 161 4.69 6.22 -23.41
C PRO A 161 3.91 6.70 -22.18
N GLN A 162 2.61 6.41 -22.16
CA GLN A 162 1.67 6.78 -21.10
C GLN A 162 0.96 5.54 -20.59
N LEU A 163 0.63 5.55 -19.29
CA LEU A 163 -0.27 4.58 -18.68
C LEU A 163 -1.65 5.22 -18.57
N GLU A 164 -2.66 4.61 -19.14
CA GLU A 164 -4.05 5.05 -18.99
C GLU A 164 -4.69 4.30 -17.81
N LEU A 165 -5.35 5.05 -16.93
CA LEU A 165 -6.13 4.52 -15.82
C LEU A 165 -7.56 5.03 -15.90
N SER A 166 -8.54 4.15 -15.72
CA SER A 166 -9.98 4.53 -15.69
C SER A 166 -10.35 5.41 -14.50
N MET A 167 -9.51 5.48 -13.48
CA MET A 167 -9.62 6.29 -12.27
C MET A 167 -8.23 6.49 -11.65
N PRO A 168 -7.99 7.55 -10.84
CA PRO A 168 -6.65 7.86 -10.32
C PRO A 168 -6.21 6.95 -9.16
N VAL A 169 -6.39 5.63 -9.29
CA VAL A 169 -6.03 4.64 -8.26
C VAL A 169 -5.37 3.42 -8.90
N MET A 170 -4.33 2.92 -8.23
CA MET A 170 -3.65 1.68 -8.57
C MET A 170 -3.42 0.83 -7.32
N PHE A 171 -3.35 -0.49 -7.47
CA PHE A 171 -2.94 -1.35 -6.36
C PHE A 171 -1.42 -1.28 -6.18
N SER A 172 -1.01 -0.96 -4.96
CA SER A 172 0.40 -0.77 -4.60
C SER A 172 1.19 -2.06 -4.66
N ALA A 173 2.51 -1.92 -4.75
CA ALA A 173 3.46 -3.02 -4.78
C ALA A 173 3.30 -3.96 -3.57
N MET A 174 2.90 -5.20 -3.83
CA MET A 174 2.78 -6.28 -2.85
C MET A 174 3.37 -7.55 -3.46
N SER A 175 4.57 -7.93 -3.02
CA SER A 175 5.34 -8.99 -3.68
C SER A 175 4.77 -10.39 -3.47
N TYR A 176 4.84 -11.22 -4.51
CA TYR A 176 4.58 -12.66 -4.41
C TYR A 176 5.57 -13.29 -3.40
N GLY A 177 5.03 -14.06 -2.47
CA GLY A 177 5.75 -14.54 -1.29
C GLY A 177 5.46 -13.71 -0.04
N SER A 178 5.33 -12.38 -0.13
CA SER A 178 4.79 -11.55 0.95
C SER A 178 3.28 -11.75 1.09
N ILE A 179 2.56 -11.68 -0.03
CA ILE A 179 1.16 -12.12 -0.14
C ILE A 179 1.07 -13.45 -0.91
N SER A 180 -0.06 -14.13 -0.81
CA SER A 180 -0.29 -15.43 -1.43
C SER A 180 -0.56 -15.31 -2.93
N TYR A 181 -0.45 -16.44 -3.64
CA TYR A 181 -0.86 -16.56 -5.03
C TYR A 181 -2.31 -16.09 -5.24
N ASN A 182 -3.26 -16.55 -4.39
CA ASN A 182 -4.67 -16.19 -4.51
C ASN A 182 -4.92 -14.69 -4.30
N ALA A 183 -4.16 -14.05 -3.40
CA ALA A 183 -4.23 -12.61 -3.22
C ALA A 183 -3.69 -11.84 -4.43
N HIS A 184 -2.59 -12.30 -5.02
CA HIS A 184 -2.06 -11.75 -6.28
C HIS A 184 -3.05 -11.88 -7.42
N LYS A 185 -3.64 -13.08 -7.58
CA LYS A 185 -4.66 -13.35 -8.62
C LYS A 185 -5.89 -12.44 -8.45
N SER A 186 -6.35 -12.24 -7.21
CA SER A 186 -7.46 -11.30 -6.95
C SER A 186 -7.15 -9.89 -7.42
N LEU A 187 -5.93 -9.40 -7.16
CA LEU A 187 -5.49 -8.06 -7.58
C LEU A 187 -5.39 -7.94 -9.10
N ALA A 188 -4.81 -8.95 -9.77
CA ALA A 188 -4.66 -8.97 -11.22
C ALA A 188 -6.02 -8.97 -11.94
N LEU A 189 -6.94 -9.84 -11.52
CA LEU A 189 -8.29 -9.91 -12.06
C LEU A 189 -9.04 -8.58 -11.88
N ALA A 190 -8.99 -8.01 -10.66
CA ALA A 190 -9.67 -6.75 -10.38
C ALA A 190 -9.05 -5.58 -11.16
N ALA A 191 -7.74 -5.51 -11.29
CA ALA A 191 -7.06 -4.45 -12.04
C ALA A 191 -7.45 -4.48 -13.52
N THR A 192 -7.51 -5.68 -14.11
CA THR A 192 -7.90 -5.88 -15.50
C THR A 192 -9.35 -5.46 -15.75
N GLU A 193 -10.28 -5.90 -14.92
CA GLU A 193 -11.71 -5.57 -15.05
C GLU A 193 -11.98 -4.07 -14.88
N LEU A 194 -11.25 -3.43 -13.97
CA LEU A 194 -11.42 -2.01 -13.67
C LEU A 194 -10.68 -1.08 -14.65
N GLY A 195 -9.78 -1.59 -15.49
CA GLY A 195 -8.90 -0.76 -16.32
C GLY A 195 -7.97 0.12 -15.47
N ILE A 196 -7.41 -0.45 -14.41
CA ILE A 196 -6.36 0.14 -13.57
C ILE A 196 -5.15 -0.78 -13.53
N LEU A 197 -4.11 -0.42 -12.77
CA LEU A 197 -2.90 -1.20 -12.67
C LEU A 197 -2.71 -1.80 -11.27
N TYR A 198 -2.04 -2.95 -11.21
CA TYR A 198 -1.47 -3.46 -9.98
C TYR A 198 0.05 -3.62 -10.11
N ASN A 199 0.76 -3.50 -9.01
CA ASN A 199 2.22 -3.63 -8.95
C ASN A 199 2.61 -4.95 -8.29
N THR A 200 3.44 -5.75 -8.98
CA THR A 200 3.86 -7.08 -8.49
C THR A 200 4.78 -7.02 -7.29
N GLY A 201 5.39 -5.87 -7.01
CA GLY A 201 6.46 -5.76 -6.01
C GLY A 201 7.76 -6.45 -6.43
N GLU A 202 8.70 -6.56 -5.52
CA GLU A 202 10.09 -7.01 -5.76
C GLU A 202 10.28 -8.53 -5.87
N GLY A 203 9.22 -9.30 -6.03
CA GLY A 203 9.27 -10.76 -5.98
C GLY A 203 9.32 -11.48 -7.33
N GLY A 204 9.53 -10.75 -8.42
CA GLY A 204 9.32 -11.30 -9.77
C GLY A 204 7.84 -11.39 -10.13
N LEU A 205 7.52 -12.07 -11.21
CA LEU A 205 6.16 -12.31 -11.70
C LEU A 205 5.97 -13.81 -11.91
N HIS A 206 4.95 -14.39 -11.27
CA HIS A 206 4.60 -15.78 -11.49
C HIS A 206 4.12 -15.97 -12.93
N GLU A 207 4.45 -17.10 -13.56
CA GLU A 207 4.16 -17.39 -14.97
C GLU A 207 2.69 -17.23 -15.36
N ASP A 208 1.77 -17.63 -14.48
CA ASP A 208 0.32 -17.47 -14.68
C ASP A 208 -0.16 -16.03 -14.79
N PHE A 209 0.65 -15.05 -14.41
CA PHE A 209 0.26 -13.62 -14.41
C PHE A 209 0.81 -12.83 -15.60
N TYR A 210 1.61 -13.46 -16.47
CA TYR A 210 2.07 -12.81 -17.70
C TYR A 210 0.91 -12.40 -18.62
N CYS A 211 -0.19 -13.14 -18.59
CA CYS A 211 -1.41 -12.80 -19.35
C CYS A 211 -2.10 -11.51 -18.89
N TYR A 212 -1.77 -10.98 -17.70
CA TYR A 212 -2.28 -9.70 -17.18
C TYR A 212 -1.28 -8.56 -17.36
N GLY A 213 -0.29 -8.71 -18.23
CA GLY A 213 0.83 -7.77 -18.40
C GLY A 213 0.41 -6.33 -18.67
N GLU A 214 -0.65 -6.12 -19.46
CA GLU A 214 -1.20 -4.79 -19.77
C GLU A 214 -1.68 -4.02 -18.52
N ASN A 215 -2.07 -4.74 -17.46
CA ASN A 215 -2.50 -4.16 -16.18
C ASN A 215 -1.47 -4.35 -15.07
N THR A 216 -0.22 -4.69 -15.41
CA THR A 216 0.83 -5.04 -14.46
C THR A 216 1.96 -4.02 -14.50
N ILE A 217 2.40 -3.54 -13.32
CA ILE A 217 3.68 -2.85 -13.12
C ILE A 217 4.66 -3.86 -12.53
N VAL A 218 5.80 -4.04 -13.17
CA VAL A 218 6.89 -4.90 -12.67
C VAL A 218 7.91 -4.07 -11.91
N GLN A 219 8.51 -4.62 -10.85
CA GLN A 219 9.39 -3.87 -9.96
C GLN A 219 10.83 -4.38 -9.99
N VAL A 220 11.78 -3.46 -10.02
CA VAL A 220 13.23 -3.71 -9.93
C VAL A 220 13.72 -3.10 -8.62
N ALA A 221 14.01 -3.96 -7.64
CA ALA A 221 14.62 -3.56 -6.36
C ALA A 221 16.11 -3.88 -6.34
N SER A 222 16.83 -3.50 -5.28
CA SER A 222 18.27 -3.74 -5.16
C SER A 222 18.65 -5.23 -5.22
N GLY A 223 17.78 -6.12 -4.72
CA GLY A 223 17.99 -7.58 -4.76
C GLY A 223 17.82 -8.22 -6.13
N ARG A 224 17.24 -7.52 -7.12
CA ARG A 224 17.01 -7.99 -8.49
C ARG A 224 16.31 -9.37 -8.58
N PHE A 225 15.46 -9.71 -7.60
CA PHE A 225 14.78 -11.00 -7.57
C PHE A 225 13.85 -11.21 -8.76
N GLY A 226 14.11 -12.27 -9.55
CA GLY A 226 13.30 -12.62 -10.71
C GLY A 226 13.36 -11.61 -11.86
N VAL A 227 14.37 -10.75 -11.92
CA VAL A 227 14.51 -9.75 -12.98
C VAL A 227 15.25 -10.37 -14.17
N HIS A 228 14.57 -10.45 -15.29
CA HIS A 228 15.09 -10.90 -16.58
C HIS A 228 14.32 -10.20 -17.72
N GLU A 229 14.75 -10.38 -18.95
CA GLU A 229 14.21 -9.67 -20.12
C GLU A 229 12.70 -9.85 -20.30
N ASP A 230 12.23 -11.12 -20.28
CA ASP A 230 10.79 -11.40 -20.42
C ASP A 230 9.96 -10.77 -19.32
N TYR A 231 10.48 -10.77 -18.07
CA TYR A 231 9.84 -10.11 -16.94
C TYR A 231 9.72 -8.59 -17.16
N LEU A 232 10.78 -7.93 -17.60
CA LEU A 232 10.75 -6.49 -17.88
C LEU A 232 9.76 -6.15 -19.00
N ASN A 233 9.65 -7.03 -20.00
CA ASN A 233 8.76 -6.85 -21.13
C ASN A 233 7.31 -7.33 -20.86
N ALA A 234 7.06 -8.06 -19.78
CA ALA A 234 5.71 -8.51 -19.43
C ALA A 234 4.79 -7.37 -18.95
N GLY A 235 5.30 -6.46 -18.12
CA GLY A 235 4.47 -5.38 -17.55
C GLY A 235 4.30 -4.19 -18.48
N SER A 236 3.32 -3.34 -18.22
CA SER A 236 3.09 -2.07 -18.94
C SER A 236 4.01 -0.93 -18.47
N ALA A 237 4.62 -1.06 -17.29
CA ALA A 237 5.63 -0.14 -16.76
C ALA A 237 6.64 -0.86 -15.87
N ILE A 238 7.81 -0.25 -15.66
CA ILE A 238 8.85 -0.75 -14.75
C ILE A 238 9.01 0.24 -13.60
N GLU A 239 8.97 -0.25 -12.36
CA GLU A 239 9.20 0.54 -11.17
C GLU A 239 10.56 0.21 -10.53
N ILE A 240 11.47 1.17 -10.48
CA ILE A 240 12.71 1.09 -9.71
C ILE A 240 12.38 1.41 -8.25
N LYS A 241 12.58 0.44 -7.35
CA LYS A 241 12.32 0.63 -5.92
C LYS A 241 13.58 1.05 -5.19
N MET A 242 13.67 2.34 -4.83
CA MET A 242 14.73 2.88 -3.97
C MET A 242 14.36 2.79 -2.48
N GLY A 243 13.06 2.76 -2.15
CA GLY A 243 12.59 2.67 -0.78
C GLY A 243 11.08 2.46 -0.67
N GLN A 244 10.61 2.37 0.57
CA GLN A 244 9.18 2.26 0.90
C GLN A 244 8.87 2.93 2.24
N GLY A 245 7.67 3.46 2.40
CA GLY A 245 7.27 4.28 3.55
C GLY A 245 7.28 3.57 4.90
N ALA A 246 7.07 2.24 4.92
CA ALA A 246 7.06 1.47 6.15
C ALA A 246 8.45 1.25 6.77
N LYS A 247 9.51 1.35 5.99
CA LYS A 247 10.89 1.10 6.43
C LYS A 247 11.93 1.88 5.62
N PRO A 248 11.91 3.22 5.68
CA PRO A 248 12.90 4.05 5.01
C PRO A 248 14.31 3.72 5.47
N GLY A 249 15.28 3.73 4.55
CA GLY A 249 16.67 3.45 4.84
C GLY A 249 17.00 1.98 5.13
N ILE A 250 15.99 1.11 5.18
CA ILE A 250 16.13 -0.34 5.29
C ILE A 250 15.49 -0.99 4.07
N GLY A 251 16.12 -1.98 3.51
CA GLY A 251 15.63 -2.68 2.34
C GLY A 251 14.47 -3.64 2.59
N GLY A 252 14.11 -4.39 1.56
CA GLY A 252 13.13 -5.47 1.61
C GLY A 252 13.67 -6.68 2.37
N HIS A 253 12.81 -7.36 3.10
CA HIS A 253 13.09 -8.63 3.75
C HIS A 253 11.88 -9.55 3.63
N LEU A 254 12.08 -10.72 3.04
CA LEU A 254 11.12 -11.82 3.08
C LEU A 254 11.78 -12.99 3.79
N PRO A 255 11.23 -13.44 4.94
CA PRO A 255 11.80 -14.57 5.69
C PRO A 255 11.83 -15.85 4.87
N GLY A 256 12.90 -16.64 5.00
CA GLY A 256 13.11 -17.89 4.27
C GLY A 256 11.98 -18.90 4.43
N ALA A 257 11.29 -18.91 5.57
CA ALA A 257 10.11 -19.74 5.78
C ALA A 257 8.95 -19.48 4.78
N LYS A 258 8.97 -18.35 4.05
CA LYS A 258 8.04 -18.02 2.97
C LYS A 258 8.62 -18.25 1.57
N ILE A 259 9.92 -18.59 1.48
CA ILE A 259 10.60 -18.88 0.20
C ILE A 259 10.50 -20.38 -0.06
N VAL A 260 9.39 -20.81 -0.59
CA VAL A 260 9.07 -22.20 -0.84
C VAL A 260 8.43 -22.37 -2.23
N GLY A 261 8.72 -23.49 -2.92
CA GLY A 261 8.10 -23.86 -4.19
C GLY A 261 8.17 -22.74 -5.24
N ASP A 262 7.02 -22.32 -5.73
CA ASP A 262 6.92 -21.29 -6.79
C ASP A 262 7.50 -19.94 -6.39
N VAL A 263 7.49 -19.58 -5.11
CA VAL A 263 8.12 -18.33 -4.65
C VAL A 263 9.63 -18.35 -4.85
N SER A 264 10.28 -19.49 -4.56
CA SER A 264 11.72 -19.70 -4.83
C SER A 264 12.02 -19.60 -6.33
N ARG A 265 11.24 -20.29 -7.16
CA ARG A 265 11.40 -20.27 -8.63
C ARG A 265 11.20 -18.86 -9.20
N THR A 266 10.11 -18.21 -8.84
CA THR A 266 9.77 -16.86 -9.33
C THR A 266 10.83 -15.82 -8.94
N ARG A 267 11.40 -15.95 -7.73
CA ARG A 267 12.46 -15.04 -7.25
C ARG A 267 13.87 -15.42 -7.70
N MET A 268 14.06 -16.60 -8.28
CA MET A 268 15.36 -17.17 -8.68
C MET A 268 16.36 -17.25 -7.53
N ILE A 269 15.90 -17.67 -6.34
CA ILE A 269 16.71 -17.87 -5.13
C ILE A 269 16.42 -19.22 -4.48
N PRO A 270 17.37 -19.82 -3.74
CA PRO A 270 17.18 -21.12 -3.10
C PRO A 270 16.06 -21.11 -2.06
N GLU A 271 15.34 -22.24 -1.95
CA GLU A 271 14.33 -22.43 -0.91
C GLU A 271 14.92 -22.29 0.50
N GLY A 272 14.14 -21.74 1.41
CA GLY A 272 14.51 -21.57 2.80
C GLY A 272 15.50 -20.44 3.08
N SER A 273 16.06 -19.78 2.05
CA SER A 273 16.95 -18.64 2.22
C SER A 273 16.19 -17.34 2.39
N ASP A 274 16.64 -16.48 3.30
CA ASP A 274 16.08 -15.14 3.45
C ASP A 274 16.33 -14.31 2.17
N ALA A 275 15.28 -13.71 1.63
CA ALA A 275 15.40 -12.76 0.53
C ALA A 275 15.60 -11.35 1.10
N ILE A 276 16.83 -10.86 1.05
CA ILE A 276 17.20 -9.52 1.52
C ILE A 276 17.48 -8.64 0.32
N SER A 277 16.79 -7.49 0.26
CA SER A 277 16.99 -6.44 -0.72
C SER A 277 17.51 -5.21 0.02
N PRO A 278 18.83 -4.96 0.07
CA PRO A 278 19.41 -3.80 0.75
C PRO A 278 18.80 -2.48 0.31
N ALA A 279 18.78 -1.46 1.17
CA ALA A 279 18.22 -0.16 0.80
C ALA A 279 18.97 0.48 -0.39
N PRO A 280 20.31 0.60 -0.38
CA PRO A 280 21.01 1.11 -1.54
C PRO A 280 21.09 0.06 -2.65
N HIS A 281 20.83 0.45 -3.88
CA HIS A 281 21.26 -0.32 -5.03
C HIS A 281 22.78 -0.25 -5.13
N HIS A 282 23.44 -1.38 -5.38
CA HIS A 282 24.91 -1.44 -5.46
C HIS A 282 25.49 -0.63 -6.62
N ASP A 283 24.65 -0.28 -7.58
CA ASP A 283 24.98 0.44 -8.82
C ASP A 283 24.45 1.87 -8.83
N ILE A 284 23.87 2.38 -7.71
CA ILE A 284 23.29 3.72 -7.63
C ILE A 284 23.80 4.46 -6.40
N TYR A 285 24.69 5.42 -6.61
CA TYR A 285 25.26 6.30 -5.57
C TYR A 285 25.04 7.79 -5.87
N SER A 286 24.48 8.10 -7.03
CA SER A 286 24.22 9.46 -7.50
C SER A 286 22.97 9.51 -8.40
N ILE A 287 22.53 10.73 -8.76
CA ILE A 287 21.46 10.92 -9.74
C ILE A 287 21.89 10.44 -11.13
N GLU A 288 23.17 10.58 -11.46
CA GLU A 288 23.77 10.11 -12.71
C GLU A 288 23.71 8.58 -12.80
N ASP A 289 23.99 7.87 -11.71
CA ASP A 289 23.88 6.41 -11.67
C ASP A 289 22.41 5.97 -11.82
N LEU A 290 21.48 6.67 -11.15
CA LEU A 290 20.04 6.43 -11.36
C LEU A 290 19.65 6.63 -12.82
N ARG A 291 20.17 7.68 -13.47
CA ARG A 291 19.95 7.93 -14.89
C ARG A 291 20.45 6.79 -15.77
N GLN A 292 21.61 6.18 -15.44
CA GLN A 292 22.11 5.01 -16.15
C GLN A 292 21.14 3.84 -16.07
N LEU A 293 20.60 3.53 -14.88
CA LEU A 293 19.63 2.46 -14.72
C LEU A 293 18.32 2.77 -15.46
N VAL A 294 17.80 3.99 -15.36
CA VAL A 294 16.61 4.43 -16.11
C VAL A 294 16.83 4.25 -17.62
N PHE A 295 17.99 4.69 -18.13
CA PHE A 295 18.35 4.53 -19.53
C PHE A 295 18.41 3.05 -19.94
N SER A 296 19.11 2.21 -19.17
CA SER A 296 19.23 0.78 -19.45
C SER A 296 17.89 0.06 -19.49
N LEU A 297 16.94 0.42 -18.60
CA LEU A 297 15.61 -0.16 -18.60
C LEU A 297 14.76 0.33 -19.78
N LYS A 298 14.93 1.59 -20.19
CA LYS A 298 14.30 2.12 -21.42
C LYS A 298 14.81 1.40 -22.67
N GLU A 299 16.13 1.20 -22.77
CA GLU A 299 16.75 0.41 -23.87
C GLU A 299 16.20 -1.03 -23.90
N ALA A 300 16.16 -1.71 -22.73
CA ALA A 300 15.66 -3.08 -22.63
C ALA A 300 14.19 -3.25 -23.04
N THR A 301 13.41 -2.16 -23.05
CA THR A 301 12.00 -2.13 -23.46
C THR A 301 11.77 -1.31 -24.74
N GLU A 302 12.82 -1.03 -25.48
CA GLU A 302 12.75 -0.25 -26.74
C GLU A 302 11.99 1.09 -26.55
N TYR A 303 12.15 1.73 -25.39
CA TYR A 303 11.45 2.98 -25.01
C TYR A 303 9.92 2.91 -25.03
N LYS A 304 9.32 1.70 -25.05
CA LYS A 304 7.87 1.54 -25.14
C LYS A 304 7.17 1.63 -23.79
N LYS A 305 7.93 1.61 -22.69
CA LYS A 305 7.37 1.58 -21.32
C LYS A 305 7.87 2.75 -20.49
N PRO A 306 6.99 3.40 -19.72
CA PRO A 306 7.41 4.42 -18.77
C PRO A 306 8.17 3.78 -17.60
N ILE A 307 9.17 4.52 -17.09
CA ILE A 307 9.97 4.14 -15.93
C ILE A 307 9.50 4.93 -14.71
N ILE A 308 9.13 4.20 -13.66
CA ILE A 308 8.73 4.74 -12.36
C ILE A 308 9.91 4.65 -11.41
N VAL A 309 10.15 5.68 -10.60
CA VAL A 309 11.10 5.61 -9.48
C VAL A 309 10.33 5.78 -8.17
N LYS A 310 10.36 4.74 -7.33
CA LYS A 310 9.69 4.72 -6.04
C LYS A 310 10.64 5.02 -4.90
N VAL A 311 10.29 6.03 -4.09
CA VAL A 311 11.05 6.49 -2.92
C VAL A 311 10.17 6.56 -1.68
N ALA A 312 10.79 6.43 -0.51
CA ALA A 312 10.11 6.72 0.77
C ALA A 312 10.05 8.25 0.97
N ALA A 313 8.97 8.72 1.58
CA ALA A 313 8.86 10.09 2.05
C ALA A 313 9.76 10.29 3.28
N VAL A 314 10.88 10.98 3.08
CA VAL A 314 11.89 11.29 4.09
C VAL A 314 12.31 12.75 3.99
N HIS A 315 13.21 13.20 4.89
CA HIS A 315 13.78 14.54 4.79
C HIS A 315 14.39 14.80 3.41
N ASN A 316 14.33 16.03 2.94
CA ASN A 316 14.79 16.44 1.60
C ASN A 316 14.09 15.77 0.40
N ILE A 317 12.92 15.16 0.61
CA ILE A 317 12.18 14.46 -0.46
C ILE A 317 11.93 15.35 -1.68
N ALA A 318 11.74 16.64 -1.51
CA ALA A 318 11.55 17.60 -2.61
C ALA A 318 12.79 17.70 -3.52
N ALA A 319 13.99 17.76 -2.92
CA ALA A 319 15.24 17.75 -3.68
C ALA A 319 15.51 16.40 -4.34
N ILE A 320 15.21 15.29 -3.63
CA ILE A 320 15.32 13.94 -4.19
C ILE A 320 14.41 13.78 -5.42
N ALA A 321 13.15 14.23 -5.33
CA ALA A 321 12.20 14.18 -6.43
C ALA A 321 12.65 15.03 -7.65
N SER A 322 13.23 16.21 -7.40
CA SER A 322 13.84 17.03 -8.44
C SER A 322 14.97 16.29 -9.16
N GLY A 323 15.85 15.62 -8.41
CA GLY A 323 16.91 14.77 -8.98
C GLY A 323 16.34 13.62 -9.82
N ILE A 324 15.34 12.93 -9.31
CA ILE A 324 14.66 11.83 -10.03
C ILE A 324 14.03 12.33 -11.34
N ALA A 325 13.34 13.46 -11.33
CA ALA A 325 12.79 14.06 -12.56
C ALA A 325 13.88 14.33 -13.61
N ARG A 326 15.08 14.74 -13.17
CA ARG A 326 16.23 14.99 -14.04
C ARG A 326 16.97 13.72 -14.47
N SER A 327 16.77 12.60 -13.78
CA SER A 327 17.34 11.31 -14.19
C SER A 327 16.67 10.73 -15.45
N GLY A 328 15.55 11.30 -15.89
CA GLY A 328 14.81 10.82 -17.06
C GLY A 328 13.70 9.82 -16.73
N ALA A 329 13.39 9.63 -15.44
CA ALA A 329 12.19 8.90 -15.00
C ALA A 329 10.92 9.59 -15.52
N ASP A 330 9.90 8.80 -15.81
CA ASP A 330 8.60 9.30 -16.31
C ASP A 330 7.58 9.50 -15.19
N ILE A 331 7.72 8.76 -14.09
CA ILE A 331 6.82 8.79 -12.94
C ILE A 331 7.63 8.72 -11.66
N ILE A 332 7.25 9.49 -10.65
CA ILE A 332 7.80 9.41 -9.29
C ILE A 332 6.71 8.86 -8.37
N ALA A 333 6.99 7.74 -7.70
CA ALA A 333 6.11 7.17 -6.69
C ALA A 333 6.65 7.49 -5.29
N ILE A 334 5.88 8.20 -4.48
CA ILE A 334 6.24 8.60 -3.12
C ILE A 334 5.43 7.77 -2.13
N ASP A 335 6.10 7.05 -1.24
CA ASP A 335 5.46 6.20 -0.24
C ASP A 335 5.65 6.80 1.16
N GLY A 336 4.54 7.22 1.79
CA GLY A 336 4.54 7.97 3.04
C GLY A 336 4.71 7.11 4.29
N PHE A 337 4.99 7.78 5.41
CA PHE A 337 5.28 7.24 6.73
C PHE A 337 4.27 6.18 7.24
N ARG A 338 2.99 6.28 6.87
CA ARG A 338 1.95 5.31 7.25
C ARG A 338 1.82 4.14 6.28
N GLY A 339 2.67 4.04 5.27
CA GLY A 339 2.71 2.93 4.34
C GLY A 339 2.81 1.59 5.06
N GLY A 340 2.17 0.56 4.49
CA GLY A 340 2.18 -0.79 5.04
C GLY A 340 3.32 -1.65 4.48
N THR A 341 3.63 -2.74 5.19
CA THR A 341 4.58 -3.77 4.76
C THR A 341 4.23 -5.14 5.33
N GLY A 342 4.75 -6.20 4.71
CA GLY A 342 4.63 -7.56 5.23
C GLY A 342 5.52 -7.83 6.45
N ALA A 343 6.68 -7.19 6.52
CA ALA A 343 7.62 -7.30 7.65
C ALA A 343 8.51 -6.05 7.75
N ALA A 344 8.64 -5.47 8.92
CA ALA A 344 9.56 -4.38 9.21
C ALA A 344 10.00 -4.41 10.68
N PRO A 345 11.20 -3.92 11.02
CA PRO A 345 11.56 -3.61 12.39
C PRO A 345 10.59 -2.57 12.96
N THR A 346 9.99 -2.87 14.11
CA THR A 346 8.94 -2.03 14.71
C THR A 346 9.40 -0.59 14.92
N ARG A 347 10.63 -0.40 15.39
CA ARG A 347 11.18 0.94 15.68
C ARG A 347 11.35 1.79 14.43
N ILE A 348 11.72 1.19 13.30
CA ILE A 348 11.82 1.91 12.01
C ILE A 348 10.42 2.29 11.52
N ARG A 349 9.51 1.32 11.44
CA ARG A 349 8.13 1.55 10.99
C ARG A 349 7.43 2.70 11.76
N ASP A 350 7.71 2.79 13.05
CA ASP A 350 6.97 3.69 13.94
C ASP A 350 7.65 5.04 14.18
N ASN A 351 8.88 5.25 13.68
CA ASN A 351 9.62 6.47 14.00
C ASN A 351 10.36 7.12 12.81
N VAL A 352 10.38 6.48 11.62
CA VAL A 352 11.16 7.00 10.48
C VAL A 352 10.26 7.30 9.30
N GLY A 353 10.41 8.49 8.72
CA GLY A 353 9.64 8.98 7.58
C GLY A 353 8.80 10.22 7.89
N ILE A 354 8.15 10.75 6.89
CA ILE A 354 7.23 11.89 7.00
C ILE A 354 5.86 11.54 6.38
N PRO A 355 4.77 12.19 6.85
CA PRO A 355 3.44 12.01 6.28
C PRO A 355 3.39 12.32 4.79
N ILE A 356 2.65 11.51 4.04
CA ILE A 356 2.58 11.64 2.58
C ILE A 356 1.97 12.98 2.15
N GLU A 357 1.04 13.53 2.92
CA GLU A 357 0.36 14.77 2.63
C GLU A 357 1.35 15.93 2.54
N LEU A 358 2.25 16.02 3.52
CA LEU A 358 3.32 17.05 3.56
C LEU A 358 4.38 16.79 2.49
N ALA A 359 4.77 15.53 2.29
CA ALA A 359 5.75 15.15 1.29
C ALA A 359 5.28 15.47 -0.13
N LEU A 360 4.02 15.13 -0.46
CA LEU A 360 3.42 15.41 -1.76
C LEU A 360 3.39 16.91 -2.04
N ALA A 361 2.88 17.70 -1.10
CA ALA A 361 2.77 19.14 -1.26
C ALA A 361 4.13 19.80 -1.49
N ALA A 362 5.15 19.40 -0.71
CA ALA A 362 6.52 19.90 -0.87
C ALA A 362 7.16 19.50 -2.21
N VAL A 363 6.93 18.26 -2.68
CA VAL A 363 7.45 17.77 -3.96
C VAL A 363 6.76 18.48 -5.14
N ASP A 364 5.43 18.53 -5.15
CA ASP A 364 4.69 19.21 -6.21
C ASP A 364 5.11 20.69 -6.33
N GLN A 365 5.22 21.38 -5.19
CA GLN A 365 5.67 22.78 -5.17
C GLN A 365 7.09 22.92 -5.73
N ARG A 366 8.03 22.10 -5.29
CA ARG A 366 9.42 22.14 -5.77
C ARG A 366 9.52 21.92 -7.27
N LEU A 367 8.81 20.94 -7.82
CA LEU A 367 8.82 20.65 -9.25
C LEU A 367 8.17 21.79 -10.07
N ARG A 368 7.19 22.49 -9.51
CA ARG A 368 6.58 23.70 -10.12
C ARG A 368 7.55 24.87 -10.11
N ASP A 369 8.21 25.15 -8.99
CA ASP A 369 9.18 26.23 -8.84
C ASP A 369 10.36 26.08 -9.80
N GLU A 370 10.75 24.82 -10.09
CA GLU A 370 11.81 24.50 -11.06
C GLU A 370 11.30 24.40 -12.52
N GLY A 371 10.00 24.55 -12.76
CA GLY A 371 9.41 24.46 -14.11
C GLY A 371 9.41 23.06 -14.72
N ILE A 372 9.63 22.00 -13.92
CA ILE A 372 9.75 20.60 -14.40
C ILE A 372 8.60 19.70 -13.97
N ARG A 373 7.53 20.25 -13.39
CA ARG A 373 6.40 19.44 -12.90
C ARG A 373 5.75 18.57 -13.99
N ASN A 374 5.74 19.03 -15.23
CA ASN A 374 5.18 18.28 -16.35
C ASN A 374 6.13 17.24 -16.97
N ASN A 375 7.38 17.18 -16.51
CA ASN A 375 8.32 16.16 -16.95
C ASN A 375 8.09 14.80 -16.31
N VAL A 376 7.30 14.76 -15.22
CA VAL A 376 6.97 13.53 -14.49
C VAL A 376 5.53 13.56 -13.99
N SER A 377 4.92 12.39 -13.86
CA SER A 377 3.72 12.20 -13.06
C SER A 377 4.09 11.86 -11.62
N LEU A 378 3.26 12.26 -10.65
CA LEU A 378 3.41 11.96 -9.22
C LEU A 378 2.37 10.93 -8.78
N VAL A 379 2.82 9.80 -8.27
CA VAL A 379 1.98 8.77 -7.65
C VAL A 379 2.30 8.74 -6.16
N VAL A 380 1.27 8.67 -5.32
CA VAL A 380 1.45 8.71 -3.87
C VAL A 380 0.80 7.51 -3.19
N GLY A 381 1.46 6.98 -2.17
CA GLY A 381 0.95 5.92 -1.30
C GLY A 381 1.24 6.22 0.17
N GLY A 382 0.67 5.45 1.06
CA GLY A 382 0.87 5.61 2.50
C GLY A 382 -0.42 5.95 3.23
N SER A 383 -1.30 4.96 3.39
CA SER A 383 -2.61 5.06 4.07
C SER A 383 -3.64 5.94 3.35
N ILE A 384 -3.83 5.69 2.08
CA ILE A 384 -5.02 6.14 1.35
C ILE A 384 -6.18 5.22 1.77
N ARG A 385 -7.23 5.79 2.36
CA ARG A 385 -8.28 5.04 3.07
C ARG A 385 -9.65 5.13 2.41
N SER A 386 -9.87 6.18 1.58
CA SER A 386 -11.17 6.50 1.00
C SER A 386 -11.01 7.30 -0.30
N ALA A 387 -12.11 7.43 -1.03
CA ALA A 387 -12.21 8.30 -2.19
C ALA A 387 -11.88 9.78 -1.86
N ALA A 388 -12.25 10.25 -0.67
CA ALA A 388 -11.94 11.61 -0.22
C ALA A 388 -10.42 11.83 -0.06
N ASP A 389 -9.68 10.84 0.44
CA ASP A 389 -8.21 10.93 0.52
C ASP A 389 -7.60 11.00 -0.89
N VAL A 390 -8.15 10.24 -1.87
CA VAL A 390 -7.72 10.32 -3.28
C VAL A 390 -7.96 11.71 -3.86
N VAL A 391 -9.17 12.26 -3.72
CA VAL A 391 -9.53 13.58 -4.23
C VAL A 391 -8.63 14.67 -3.63
N LYS A 392 -8.36 14.62 -2.32
CA LYS A 392 -7.44 15.54 -1.64
C LYS A 392 -6.00 15.38 -2.14
N ALA A 393 -5.55 14.15 -2.38
CA ALA A 393 -4.21 13.91 -2.94
C ALA A 393 -4.07 14.49 -4.35
N ILE A 394 -5.07 14.32 -5.22
CA ILE A 394 -5.06 14.91 -6.56
C ILE A 394 -5.03 16.45 -6.46
N ALA A 395 -5.87 17.04 -5.61
CA ALA A 395 -5.89 18.49 -5.39
C ALA A 395 -4.56 19.03 -4.83
N LEU A 396 -3.84 18.26 -4.01
CA LEU A 396 -2.49 18.61 -3.53
C LEU A 396 -1.39 18.46 -4.59
N GLY A 397 -1.66 17.75 -5.69
CA GLY A 397 -0.71 17.64 -6.80
C GLY A 397 -0.38 16.23 -7.26
N ALA A 398 -0.98 15.17 -6.72
CA ALA A 398 -0.81 13.82 -7.25
C ALA A 398 -1.51 13.65 -8.61
N ASP A 399 -0.99 12.76 -9.43
CA ASP A 399 -1.66 12.29 -10.67
C ASP A 399 -2.45 11.00 -10.40
N ALA A 400 -2.01 10.16 -9.46
CA ALA A 400 -2.73 8.96 -8.99
C ALA A 400 -2.28 8.54 -7.59
N CYS A 401 -3.02 7.59 -7.00
CA CYS A 401 -2.76 7.03 -5.68
C CYS A 401 -2.49 5.53 -5.74
N TYR A 402 -1.50 5.06 -4.97
CA TYR A 402 -1.29 3.66 -4.65
C TYR A 402 -2.09 3.25 -3.41
N VAL A 403 -2.86 2.15 -3.53
CA VAL A 403 -3.69 1.59 -2.46
C VAL A 403 -3.24 0.16 -2.16
N ALA A 404 -2.89 -0.12 -0.90
CA ALA A 404 -2.52 -1.46 -0.43
C ALA A 404 -3.46 -1.94 0.69
N THR A 405 -3.40 -1.30 1.86
CA THR A 405 -4.13 -1.77 3.05
C THR A 405 -5.64 -1.83 2.82
N ALA A 406 -6.23 -0.83 2.16
CA ALA A 406 -7.66 -0.83 1.84
C ALA A 406 -8.03 -2.00 0.90
N ALA A 407 -7.18 -2.32 -0.08
CA ALA A 407 -7.36 -3.49 -0.94
C ALA A 407 -7.29 -4.80 -0.15
N LEU A 408 -6.34 -4.93 0.77
CA LEU A 408 -6.26 -6.11 1.65
C LEU A 408 -7.49 -6.24 2.55
N LEU A 409 -8.00 -5.13 3.09
CA LEU A 409 -9.25 -5.11 3.88
C LEU A 409 -10.45 -5.56 3.06
N ALA A 410 -10.57 -5.10 1.81
CA ALA A 410 -11.61 -5.57 0.90
C ALA A 410 -11.58 -7.08 0.71
N MET A 411 -10.40 -7.68 0.57
CA MET A 411 -10.22 -9.14 0.46
C MET A 411 -10.44 -9.89 1.78
N GLY A 412 -10.70 -9.22 2.90
CA GLY A 412 -11.02 -9.83 4.21
C GLY A 412 -9.88 -9.77 5.24
N CYS A 413 -8.88 -8.92 5.09
CA CYS A 413 -7.87 -8.68 6.12
C CYS A 413 -8.49 -8.05 7.37
N HIS A 414 -8.12 -8.52 8.55
CA HIS A 414 -8.60 -8.00 9.85
C HIS A 414 -7.53 -7.24 10.63
N LEU A 415 -6.47 -6.77 9.97
CA LEU A 415 -5.39 -5.98 10.58
C LEU A 415 -4.77 -6.60 11.84
N CYS A 416 -4.66 -7.92 11.90
CA CYS A 416 -4.03 -8.62 13.03
C CYS A 416 -2.51 -8.37 13.15
N ARG A 417 -1.88 -7.71 12.16
CA ARG A 417 -0.48 -7.24 12.16
C ARG A 417 0.58 -8.32 12.39
N THR A 418 0.28 -9.56 11.97
CA THR A 418 1.18 -10.71 12.12
C THR A 418 1.59 -11.31 10.77
N CYS A 419 1.58 -10.51 9.69
CA CYS A 419 1.91 -10.96 8.33
C CYS A 419 3.31 -11.56 8.23
N GLN A 420 4.29 -11.08 9.02
CA GLN A 420 5.66 -11.59 9.08
C GLN A 420 5.73 -13.07 9.51
N SER A 421 4.75 -13.55 10.29
CA SER A 421 4.74 -14.94 10.78
C SER A 421 4.41 -15.99 9.70
N GLY A 422 3.83 -15.58 8.58
CA GLY A 422 3.32 -16.49 7.55
C GLY A 422 2.07 -17.28 7.96
N LYS A 423 1.51 -17.04 9.16
CA LYS A 423 0.31 -17.71 9.70
C LYS A 423 -0.98 -16.92 9.47
N CYS A 424 -1.13 -16.29 8.29
CA CYS A 424 -2.33 -15.52 7.98
C CYS A 424 -3.56 -16.43 7.87
N ASN A 425 -4.47 -16.33 8.83
CA ASN A 425 -5.69 -17.13 8.87
C ASN A 425 -6.65 -16.86 7.69
N TRP A 426 -6.53 -15.71 7.03
CA TRP A 426 -7.40 -15.31 5.92
C TRP A 426 -6.85 -15.66 4.53
N GLY A 427 -5.68 -16.33 4.48
CA GLY A 427 -5.09 -16.77 3.22
C GLY A 427 -4.39 -15.67 2.41
N ILE A 428 -4.23 -14.47 2.96
CA ILE A 428 -3.69 -13.32 2.23
C ILE A 428 -2.15 -13.27 2.30
N ALA A 429 -1.57 -13.28 3.50
CA ALA A 429 -0.12 -13.10 3.72
C ALA A 429 0.54 -14.40 4.21
N THR A 430 0.40 -15.46 3.44
CA THR A 430 0.88 -16.82 3.77
C THR A 430 1.26 -17.56 2.50
N GLN A 431 2.17 -18.55 2.64
CA GLN A 431 2.52 -19.50 1.57
C GLN A 431 2.13 -20.94 1.94
N ARG A 432 1.48 -21.14 3.10
CA ARG A 432 1.01 -22.46 3.53
C ARG A 432 -0.22 -22.87 2.69
N PRO A 433 -0.18 -23.99 1.95
CA PRO A 433 -1.26 -24.36 1.04
C PRO A 433 -2.65 -24.46 1.70
N GLU A 434 -2.68 -24.97 2.94
CA GLU A 434 -3.92 -25.11 3.73
C GLU A 434 -4.52 -23.75 4.14
N LEU A 435 -3.69 -22.69 4.18
CA LEU A 435 -4.14 -21.33 4.47
C LEU A 435 -4.44 -20.56 3.18
N VAL A 436 -3.62 -20.70 2.14
CA VAL A 436 -3.81 -20.02 0.84
C VAL A 436 -5.20 -20.29 0.27
N LYS A 437 -5.64 -21.55 0.27
CA LYS A 437 -6.97 -21.95 -0.20
C LYS A 437 -8.17 -21.32 0.51
N ARG A 438 -7.94 -20.62 1.64
CA ARG A 438 -9.00 -19.92 2.39
C ARG A 438 -9.43 -18.60 1.74
N LEU A 439 -8.62 -18.06 0.85
CA LEU A 439 -8.96 -16.92 0.00
C LEU A 439 -9.33 -17.45 -1.39
N ASN A 440 -10.59 -17.30 -1.77
CA ASN A 440 -11.02 -17.54 -3.14
C ASN A 440 -10.68 -16.30 -3.98
N PRO A 441 -9.89 -16.43 -5.07
CA PRO A 441 -9.44 -15.28 -5.84
C PRO A 441 -10.57 -14.55 -6.60
N GLU A 442 -11.60 -15.26 -7.04
CA GLU A 442 -12.76 -14.69 -7.72
C GLU A 442 -13.57 -13.81 -6.75
N ILE A 443 -13.86 -14.31 -5.54
CA ILE A 443 -14.54 -13.53 -4.48
C ILE A 443 -13.66 -12.36 -4.05
N GLY A 444 -12.34 -12.57 -3.91
CA GLY A 444 -11.39 -11.51 -3.60
C GLY A 444 -11.41 -10.39 -4.64
N SER A 445 -11.42 -10.76 -5.91
CA SER A 445 -11.51 -9.84 -7.05
C SER A 445 -12.83 -9.07 -7.06
N GLU A 446 -13.97 -9.75 -6.92
CA GLU A 446 -15.30 -9.12 -6.88
C GLU A 446 -15.38 -8.04 -5.79
N ARG A 447 -14.87 -8.34 -4.60
CA ARG A 447 -14.84 -7.38 -3.48
C ARG A 447 -13.95 -6.16 -3.77
N LEU A 448 -12.83 -6.36 -4.46
CA LEU A 448 -11.95 -5.28 -4.91
C LEU A 448 -12.64 -4.41 -5.96
N ILE A 449 -13.30 -5.03 -6.94
CA ILE A 449 -14.06 -4.34 -7.98
C ILE A 449 -15.17 -3.50 -7.35
N ASN A 450 -15.93 -4.07 -6.42
CA ASN A 450 -17.00 -3.36 -5.71
C ASN A 450 -16.46 -2.16 -4.93
N LEU A 451 -15.34 -2.32 -4.20
CA LEU A 451 -14.71 -1.20 -3.48
C LEU A 451 -14.27 -0.08 -4.41
N MET A 452 -13.57 -0.40 -5.50
CA MET A 452 -13.06 0.60 -6.43
C MET A 452 -14.19 1.26 -7.23
N THR A 453 -15.23 0.52 -7.56
CA THR A 453 -16.44 1.08 -8.21
C THR A 453 -17.12 2.07 -7.27
N ALA A 454 -17.29 1.74 -6.00
CA ALA A 454 -17.83 2.67 -5.01
C ALA A 454 -16.96 3.94 -4.89
N TRP A 455 -15.63 3.78 -4.80
CA TRP A 455 -14.72 4.93 -4.77
C TRP A 455 -14.80 5.78 -6.04
N LYS A 456 -14.97 5.15 -7.20
CA LYS A 456 -15.14 5.89 -8.47
C LYS A 456 -16.41 6.75 -8.47
N HIS A 457 -17.51 6.23 -7.91
CA HIS A 457 -18.74 7.01 -7.72
C HIS A 457 -18.56 8.15 -6.74
N GLU A 458 -17.96 7.89 -5.56
CA GLU A 458 -17.68 8.91 -4.55
C GLU A 458 -16.73 10.01 -5.08
N ILE A 459 -15.72 9.66 -5.88
CA ILE A 459 -14.86 10.64 -6.56
C ILE A 459 -15.70 11.57 -7.46
N LYS A 460 -16.61 11.01 -8.24
CA LYS A 460 -17.51 11.81 -9.10
C LYS A 460 -18.44 12.71 -8.28
N GLU A 461 -18.99 12.21 -7.18
CA GLU A 461 -19.84 13.00 -6.28
C GLU A 461 -19.05 14.17 -5.65
N LEU A 462 -17.85 13.91 -5.17
CA LEU A 462 -16.98 14.95 -4.60
C LEU A 462 -16.61 16.01 -5.66
N MET A 463 -16.23 15.57 -6.86
CA MET A 463 -15.94 16.47 -7.98
C MET A 463 -17.18 17.30 -8.38
N GLY A 464 -18.34 16.66 -8.46
CA GLY A 464 -19.60 17.33 -8.75
C GLY A 464 -19.95 18.37 -7.69
N GLY A 465 -19.75 18.04 -6.40
CA GLY A 465 -19.90 18.97 -5.28
C GLY A 465 -18.94 20.17 -5.33
N MET A 466 -17.78 20.03 -5.98
CA MET A 466 -16.83 21.12 -6.24
C MET A 466 -17.12 21.91 -7.52
N GLY A 467 -18.05 21.43 -8.38
CA GLY A 467 -18.29 22.00 -9.70
C GLY A 467 -17.19 21.68 -10.72
N ILE A 468 -16.51 20.54 -10.59
CA ILE A 468 -15.42 20.08 -11.46
C ILE A 468 -15.84 18.79 -12.17
N ASN A 469 -15.77 18.77 -13.50
CA ASN A 469 -16.19 17.62 -14.31
C ASN A 469 -15.05 16.72 -14.79
N SER A 470 -13.79 17.08 -14.52
CA SER A 470 -12.61 16.31 -14.88
C SER A 470 -11.61 16.25 -13.74
N ILE A 471 -11.15 15.05 -13.40
CA ILE A 471 -10.15 14.86 -12.36
C ILE A 471 -8.81 15.55 -12.67
N GLU A 472 -8.47 15.67 -13.96
CA GLU A 472 -7.27 16.38 -14.42
C GLU A 472 -7.35 17.90 -14.12
N ALA A 473 -8.56 18.49 -14.11
CA ALA A 473 -8.75 19.89 -13.73
C ALA A 473 -8.59 20.13 -12.23
N LEU A 474 -8.73 19.09 -11.41
CA LEU A 474 -8.49 19.15 -9.97
C LEU A 474 -7.01 19.05 -9.62
N ARG A 475 -6.18 18.45 -10.47
CA ARG A 475 -4.77 18.18 -10.19
C ARG A 475 -3.99 19.43 -9.80
N GLY A 476 -3.50 19.44 -8.54
CA GLY A 476 -2.75 20.54 -7.97
C GLY A 476 -3.53 21.84 -7.79
N ASN A 477 -4.86 21.76 -7.85
CA ASN A 477 -5.76 22.89 -7.58
C ASN A 477 -6.03 23.01 -6.08
N ARG A 478 -5.03 23.50 -5.35
CA ARG A 478 -5.06 23.62 -3.88
C ARG A 478 -6.07 24.69 -3.40
N LEU A 479 -6.59 25.55 -4.31
CA LEU A 479 -7.67 26.47 -3.99
C LEU A 479 -8.97 25.75 -3.61
N MET A 480 -9.11 24.48 -4.00
CA MET A 480 -10.24 23.62 -3.63
C MET A 480 -10.10 23.00 -2.24
N LEU A 481 -9.03 23.32 -1.51
CA LEU A 481 -8.73 22.76 -0.19
C LEU A 481 -8.64 23.83 0.89
N ARG A 482 -9.01 23.48 2.13
CA ARG A 482 -8.85 24.29 3.34
C ARG A 482 -8.31 23.44 4.47
N GLY A 483 -7.47 24.05 5.31
CA GLY A 483 -6.95 23.42 6.52
C GLY A 483 -7.77 23.72 7.76
N ILE A 484 -7.90 22.75 8.66
CA ILE A 484 -8.50 22.91 9.98
C ILE A 484 -7.61 22.26 11.05
N GLY A 485 -7.38 22.97 12.16
CA GLY A 485 -6.51 22.45 13.24
C GLY A 485 -5.07 22.23 12.80
N LEU A 486 -4.59 23.03 11.86
CA LEU A 486 -3.21 23.11 11.36
C LEU A 486 -2.57 24.41 11.84
N ASN A 487 -1.24 24.38 12.06
CA ASN A 487 -0.48 25.60 12.32
C ASN A 487 -0.06 26.28 11.00
N GLU A 488 0.43 27.53 11.10
CA GLU A 488 0.83 28.33 9.94
C GLU A 488 1.88 27.63 9.06
N LYS A 489 2.84 26.92 9.66
CA LYS A 489 3.89 26.21 8.91
C LYS A 489 3.35 25.01 8.16
N GLU A 490 2.39 24.30 8.74
CA GLU A 490 1.70 23.18 8.06
C GLU A 490 0.86 23.68 6.88
N LEU A 491 0.15 24.80 7.05
CA LEU A 491 -0.62 25.45 5.97
C LEU A 491 0.31 25.91 4.83
N GLU A 492 1.44 26.56 5.18
CA GLU A 492 2.45 26.99 4.21
C GLU A 492 3.00 25.81 3.39
N ILE A 493 3.38 24.70 4.05
CA ILE A 493 3.90 23.51 3.37
C ILE A 493 2.83 22.89 2.46
N LEU A 494 1.60 22.77 2.94
CA LEU A 494 0.48 22.24 2.16
C LEU A 494 0.06 23.20 1.04
N GLY A 495 0.35 24.50 1.17
CA GLY A 495 -0.04 25.54 0.23
C GLY A 495 -1.55 25.75 0.16
N ILE A 496 -2.23 25.67 1.32
CA ILE A 496 -3.69 25.83 1.45
C ILE A 496 -4.00 26.89 2.51
N SER A 497 -5.13 27.59 2.37
CA SER A 497 -5.63 28.54 3.36
C SER A 497 -6.32 27.84 4.54
N TYR A 498 -6.47 28.56 5.65
CA TYR A 498 -7.25 28.08 6.78
C TYR A 498 -8.75 28.09 6.47
N ALA A 499 -9.51 27.17 7.07
CA ALA A 499 -10.96 27.13 6.92
C ALA A 499 -11.58 28.39 7.53
N GLY A 500 -12.32 29.15 6.69
CA GLY A 500 -12.93 30.44 7.07
C GLY A 500 -12.27 31.66 6.42
N GLU A 501 -11.17 31.47 5.69
CA GLU A 501 -10.54 32.52 4.87
C GLU A 501 -11.11 32.59 3.43
#